data_bf5a82192e4b22ad268763e4b5e76339
#
_entry.id   bf5a82192e4b22ad268763e4b5e76339
#
_cell.length_a   1.000
_cell.length_b   1.000
_cell.length_c   1.000
_cell.angle_alpha   90.00
_cell.angle_beta   90.00
_cell.angle_gamma   90.00
#
_symmetry.space_group_name_H-M   'P 1'
#
loop_
_entity.id
_entity.type
_entity.pdbx_description
1 polymer ?
#
loop_
_entity_poly.entity_id
_entity_poly.type
_entity_poly.pdbx_seq_one_letter_code
_entity_poly.pdbx_strand_id
1 'polypeptide(L)'
;RQRQMCIRDRNYSSDMTRTIPVNGKFSDRQKIIYNAVLNVKNEATSLLRPGILWKDFHFEVGKIMTSELLRIKLLDKADVQNQTKEKPAYKKYFSHGTSHHLGLDTHDYCDLDMPFEKNMVLTVEPGIYIKDEDFGIRLEDDVVINSSGDPTNLMKNIPIQIEEIEAIMNNG
;
A
#
# COMPACT_ATOMS: atom_id res chain seq x y z
N ARG A 1 -13.73 11.14 10.91
CA ARG A 1 -13.31 10.25 12.02
C ARG A 1 -13.22 8.84 11.45
N GLN A 2 -12.02 8.34 11.19
CA GLN A 2 -11.81 6.92 10.95
C GLN A 2 -12.21 6.16 12.21
N ARG A 3 -13.22 5.28 12.11
CA ARG A 3 -13.44 4.23 13.10
C ARG A 3 -12.66 3.01 12.62
N GLN A 4 -11.54 2.74 13.24
CA GLN A 4 -10.94 1.42 13.20
C GLN A 4 -11.89 0.48 13.94
N MET A 5 -12.68 -0.28 13.19
CA MET A 5 -13.39 -1.43 13.75
C MET A 5 -12.45 -2.62 13.61
N CYS A 6 -11.72 -2.93 14.68
CA CYS A 6 -11.01 -4.19 14.81
C CYS A 6 -12.05 -5.30 14.91
N ILE A 7 -12.45 -5.86 13.77
CA ILE A 7 -13.23 -7.10 13.75
C ILE A 7 -12.22 -8.23 13.96
N ARG A 8 -12.27 -8.83 15.15
CA ARG A 8 -11.47 -10.01 15.46
C ARG A 8 -12.31 -11.25 15.26
N ASP A 9 -12.03 -12.03 14.21
CA ASP A 9 -12.55 -13.38 14.09
C ASP A 9 -11.53 -14.36 14.70
N ARG A 10 -11.98 -15.15 15.66
CA ARG A 10 -11.11 -16.08 16.42
C ARG A 10 -9.86 -15.40 17.01
N ASN A 11 -9.99 -14.14 17.42
CA ASN A 11 -8.94 -13.28 17.97
C ASN A 11 -7.88 -12.77 16.97
N TYR A 12 -7.96 -13.12 15.69
CA TYR A 12 -7.07 -12.55 14.67
C TYR A 12 -7.54 -11.15 14.25
N SER A 13 -6.59 -10.26 14.07
CA SER A 13 -6.83 -8.89 13.60
C SER A 13 -7.00 -8.86 12.07
N SER A 14 -7.58 -7.79 11.57
CA SER A 14 -7.56 -7.44 10.15
C SER A 14 -7.23 -5.96 10.00
N ASP A 15 -6.64 -5.59 8.87
CA ASP A 15 -6.34 -4.20 8.54
C ASP A 15 -6.69 -3.93 7.07
N MET A 16 -7.32 -2.80 6.81
CA MET A 16 -7.73 -2.44 5.46
C MET A 16 -7.94 -0.94 5.34
N THR A 17 -7.38 -0.34 4.32
CA THR A 17 -7.62 1.06 4.00
C THR A 17 -8.19 1.23 2.60
N ARG A 18 -9.24 2.05 2.50
CA ARG A 18 -9.75 2.61 1.25
C ARG A 18 -9.86 4.12 1.39
N THR A 19 -9.26 4.87 0.48
CA THR A 19 -9.46 6.32 0.36
C THR A 19 -10.60 6.56 -0.61
N ILE A 20 -11.64 7.26 -0.15
CA ILE A 20 -12.84 7.55 -0.94
C ILE A 20 -13.11 9.05 -1.01
N PRO A 21 -13.69 9.59 -2.09
CA PRO A 21 -14.00 11.01 -2.21
C PRO A 21 -15.25 11.34 -1.39
N VAL A 22 -15.19 12.39 -0.57
CA VAL A 22 -16.30 12.79 0.31
C VAL A 22 -17.61 13.10 -0.47
N ASN A 23 -17.47 13.65 -1.69
CA ASN A 23 -18.61 14.02 -2.55
C ASN A 23 -19.00 12.93 -3.56
N GLY A 24 -18.51 11.70 -3.40
CA GLY A 24 -18.82 10.57 -4.27
C GLY A 24 -18.11 10.57 -5.63
N LYS A 25 -17.23 11.54 -5.92
CA LYS A 25 -16.54 11.65 -7.21
C LYS A 25 -15.09 12.10 -7.03
N PHE A 26 -14.15 11.32 -7.57
CA PHE A 26 -12.75 11.71 -7.59
C PHE A 26 -12.48 12.82 -8.61
N SER A 27 -11.72 13.84 -8.22
CA SER A 27 -11.16 14.79 -9.18
C SER A 27 -10.10 14.13 -10.07
N ASP A 28 -9.77 14.73 -11.21
CA ASP A 28 -8.74 14.20 -12.12
C ASP A 28 -7.38 14.07 -11.40
N ARG A 29 -7.05 15.03 -10.53
CA ARG A 29 -5.82 14.96 -9.73
C ARG A 29 -5.85 13.79 -8.75
N GLN A 30 -6.96 13.59 -8.06
CA GLN A 30 -7.12 12.45 -7.15
C GLN A 30 -7.03 11.11 -7.90
N LYS A 31 -7.63 11.00 -9.09
CA LYS A 31 -7.55 9.79 -9.94
C LYS A 31 -6.10 9.46 -10.33
N ILE A 32 -5.32 10.48 -10.70
CA ILE A 32 -3.89 10.29 -11.03
C ILE A 32 -3.13 9.71 -9.84
N ILE A 33 -3.30 10.28 -8.65
CA ILE A 33 -2.60 9.82 -7.44
C ILE A 33 -3.13 8.45 -6.99
N TYR A 34 -4.44 8.25 -7.03
CA TYR A 34 -5.08 6.98 -6.67
C TYR A 34 -4.54 5.82 -7.52
N ASN A 35 -4.50 5.99 -8.83
CA ASN A 35 -3.99 4.99 -9.74
C ASN A 35 -2.48 4.72 -9.54
N ALA A 36 -1.69 5.74 -9.19
CA ALA A 36 -0.29 5.55 -8.85
C ALA A 36 -0.13 4.68 -7.58
N VAL A 37 -0.90 4.96 -6.52
CA VAL A 37 -0.90 4.14 -5.30
C VAL A 37 -1.37 2.72 -5.58
N LEU A 38 -2.42 2.56 -6.38
CA LEU A 38 -2.95 1.25 -6.77
C LEU A 38 -1.92 0.42 -7.54
N ASN A 39 -1.18 1.04 -8.47
CA ASN A 39 -0.10 0.39 -9.20
C ASN A 39 1.00 -0.08 -8.24
N VAL A 40 1.47 0.80 -7.35
CA VAL A 40 2.49 0.42 -6.34
C VAL A 40 1.98 -0.73 -5.47
N LYS A 41 0.70 -0.70 -5.04
CA LYS A 41 0.12 -1.78 -4.23
C LYS A 41 0.13 -3.11 -4.97
N ASN A 42 -0.29 -3.11 -6.22
CA ASN A 42 -0.35 -4.34 -7.03
C ASN A 42 1.04 -4.91 -7.29
N GLU A 43 2.00 -4.08 -7.68
CA GLU A 43 3.39 -4.50 -7.88
C GLU A 43 4.03 -4.98 -6.57
N ALA A 44 3.85 -4.25 -5.45
CA ALA A 44 4.33 -4.66 -4.14
C ALA A 44 3.76 -6.01 -3.73
N THR A 45 2.44 -6.23 -3.93
CA THR A 45 1.81 -7.53 -3.66
C THR A 45 2.49 -8.64 -4.44
N SER A 46 2.79 -8.43 -5.70
CA SER A 46 3.42 -9.45 -6.56
C SER A 46 4.86 -9.81 -6.15
N LEU A 47 5.53 -8.97 -5.35
CA LEU A 47 6.87 -9.24 -4.82
C LEU A 47 6.85 -10.17 -3.59
N LEU A 48 5.72 -10.34 -2.92
CA LEU A 48 5.64 -11.14 -1.69
C LEU A 48 5.72 -12.64 -2.01
N ARG A 49 6.88 -13.21 -1.77
CA ARG A 49 7.21 -14.62 -2.03
C ARG A 49 8.01 -15.21 -0.88
N PRO A 50 7.90 -16.50 -0.61
CA PRO A 50 8.80 -17.15 0.35
C PRO A 50 10.28 -16.94 -0.02
N GLY A 51 11.10 -16.67 0.99
CA GLY A 51 12.55 -16.46 0.84
C GLY A 51 12.99 -15.01 0.62
N ILE A 52 12.06 -14.07 0.37
CA ILE A 52 12.38 -12.64 0.25
C ILE A 52 12.58 -12.04 1.65
N LEU A 53 13.61 -11.25 1.85
CA LEU A 53 13.85 -10.52 3.10
C LEU A 53 13.04 -9.22 3.12
N TRP A 54 12.58 -8.81 4.31
CA TRP A 54 11.86 -7.55 4.51
C TRP A 54 12.58 -6.34 3.91
N LYS A 55 13.88 -6.23 4.13
CA LYS A 55 14.71 -5.14 3.61
C LYS A 55 14.74 -5.09 2.09
N ASP A 56 14.80 -6.25 1.44
CA ASP A 56 14.85 -6.35 -0.01
C ASP A 56 13.48 -6.02 -0.61
N PHE A 57 12.41 -6.50 0.01
CA PHE A 57 11.04 -6.13 -0.35
C PHE A 57 10.84 -4.60 -0.27
N HIS A 58 11.17 -3.97 0.87
CA HIS A 58 11.02 -2.51 1.02
C HIS A 58 11.89 -1.73 0.04
N PHE A 59 13.08 -2.22 -0.26
CA PHE A 59 13.96 -1.59 -1.25
C PHE A 59 13.35 -1.63 -2.65
N GLU A 60 12.83 -2.77 -3.08
CA GLU A 60 12.17 -2.90 -4.39
C GLU A 60 10.89 -2.05 -4.47
N VAL A 61 10.05 -2.05 -3.43
CA VAL A 61 8.88 -1.16 -3.38
C VAL A 61 9.30 0.31 -3.45
N GLY A 62 10.40 0.69 -2.83
CA GLY A 62 10.95 2.05 -2.94
C GLY A 62 11.29 2.45 -4.38
N LYS A 63 11.81 1.52 -5.20
CA LYS A 63 12.07 1.75 -6.63
C LYS A 63 10.77 1.92 -7.42
N ILE A 64 9.78 1.05 -7.17
CA ILE A 64 8.46 1.12 -7.80
C ILE A 64 7.80 2.46 -7.47
N MET A 65 7.78 2.84 -6.19
CA MET A 65 7.26 4.14 -5.75
C MET A 65 7.98 5.31 -6.42
N THR A 66 9.31 5.27 -6.52
CA THR A 66 10.09 6.31 -7.21
C THR A 66 9.69 6.42 -8.69
N SER A 67 9.52 5.29 -9.37
CA SER A 67 9.07 5.25 -10.78
C SER A 67 7.69 5.88 -10.95
N GLU A 68 6.73 5.53 -10.09
CA GLU A 68 5.39 6.12 -10.13
C GLU A 68 5.40 7.63 -9.84
N LEU A 69 6.18 8.07 -8.84
CA LEU A 69 6.30 9.49 -8.50
C LEU A 69 6.93 10.32 -9.64
N LEU A 70 7.89 9.75 -10.38
CA LEU A 70 8.43 10.35 -11.62
C LEU A 70 7.36 10.41 -12.71
N ARG A 71 6.61 9.33 -12.93
CA ARG A 71 5.55 9.26 -13.93
C ARG A 71 4.46 10.32 -13.72
N ILE A 72 4.05 10.54 -12.48
CA ILE A 72 3.03 11.54 -12.11
C ILE A 72 3.61 12.93 -11.84
N LYS A 73 4.92 13.13 -12.08
CA LYS A 73 5.65 14.40 -11.94
C LYS A 73 5.64 15.01 -10.53
N LEU A 74 5.61 14.17 -9.51
CA LEU A 74 5.86 14.57 -8.11
C LEU A 74 7.35 14.58 -7.77
N LEU A 75 8.15 13.76 -8.46
CA LEU A 75 9.60 13.79 -8.46
C LEU A 75 10.10 14.11 -9.87
N ASP A 76 11.29 14.65 -9.95
CA ASP A 76 12.03 14.81 -11.19
C ASP A 76 13.35 14.01 -11.17
N LYS A 77 14.08 14.03 -12.29
CA LYS A 77 15.36 13.30 -12.40
C LYS A 77 16.43 13.86 -11.47
N ALA A 78 16.39 15.16 -11.16
CA ALA A 78 17.35 15.79 -10.27
C ALA A 78 17.12 15.33 -8.82
N ASP A 79 15.85 15.19 -8.38
CA ASP A 79 15.51 14.62 -7.07
C ASP A 79 16.13 13.24 -6.89
N VAL A 80 16.01 12.39 -7.91
CA VAL A 80 16.54 11.01 -7.88
C VAL A 80 18.07 10.99 -7.94
N GLN A 81 18.68 11.89 -8.71
CA GLN A 81 20.16 11.98 -8.77
C GLN A 81 20.79 12.47 -7.46
N ASN A 82 20.08 13.34 -6.73
CA ASN A 82 20.56 13.93 -5.48
C ASN A 82 20.17 13.11 -4.23
N GLN A 83 19.45 11.99 -4.37
CA GLN A 83 19.09 11.14 -3.24
C GLN A 83 20.28 10.39 -2.67
N THR A 84 20.18 10.01 -1.39
CA THR A 84 21.13 9.08 -0.74
C THR A 84 20.40 7.83 -0.29
N LYS A 85 21.14 6.78 0.13
CA LYS A 85 20.55 5.56 0.68
C LYS A 85 19.74 5.86 1.96
N GLU A 86 20.19 6.82 2.75
CA GLU A 86 19.55 7.22 4.03
C GLU A 86 18.35 8.12 3.79
N LYS A 87 18.33 8.86 2.66
CA LYS A 87 17.27 9.79 2.27
C LYS A 87 16.83 9.55 0.83
N PRO A 88 16.12 8.44 0.56
CA PRO A 88 15.57 8.20 -0.77
C PRO A 88 14.51 9.25 -1.13
N ALA A 89 14.49 9.71 -2.37
CA ALA A 89 13.65 10.81 -2.82
C ALA A 89 12.13 10.52 -2.60
N TYR A 90 11.72 9.27 -2.76
CA TYR A 90 10.31 8.87 -2.57
C TYR A 90 9.81 9.09 -1.14
N LYS A 91 10.69 9.10 -0.13
CA LYS A 91 10.31 9.32 1.28
C LYS A 91 9.68 10.68 1.56
N LYS A 92 9.84 11.65 0.64
CA LYS A 92 9.12 12.93 0.70
C LYS A 92 7.60 12.75 0.63
N TYR A 93 7.13 11.75 -0.11
CA TYR A 93 5.72 11.50 -0.36
C TYR A 93 5.20 10.20 0.27
N PHE A 94 6.10 9.27 0.60
CA PHE A 94 5.78 7.99 1.22
C PHE A 94 6.73 7.72 2.39
N SER A 95 6.34 8.10 3.59
CA SER A 95 7.22 8.14 4.78
C SER A 95 7.19 6.89 5.64
N HIS A 96 6.14 6.06 5.54
CA HIS A 96 5.97 4.84 6.36
C HIS A 96 6.43 3.56 5.62
N GLY A 97 6.29 2.41 6.28
CA GLY A 97 6.53 1.10 5.66
C GLY A 97 5.42 0.70 4.69
N THR A 98 5.72 -0.24 3.81
CA THR A 98 4.73 -0.75 2.85
C THR A 98 3.88 -1.86 3.45
N SER A 99 4.37 -2.53 4.50
CA SER A 99 3.81 -3.78 5.01
C SER A 99 4.20 -3.99 6.45
N HIS A 100 3.38 -4.70 7.18
CA HIS A 100 3.69 -5.27 8.49
C HIS A 100 3.03 -6.64 8.63
N HIS A 101 3.50 -7.42 9.61
CA HIS A 101 2.89 -8.69 9.95
C HIS A 101 1.54 -8.45 10.65
N LEU A 102 0.58 -9.28 10.32
CA LEU A 102 -0.77 -9.26 10.87
C LEU A 102 -1.08 -10.61 11.53
N GLY A 103 -1.55 -10.58 12.77
CA GLY A 103 -1.84 -11.78 13.54
C GLY A 103 -2.84 -11.53 14.64
N LEU A 104 -2.49 -11.90 15.88
CA LEU A 104 -3.31 -11.60 17.06
C LEU A 104 -3.39 -10.10 17.34
N ASP A 105 -2.33 -9.38 17.01
CA ASP A 105 -2.32 -7.92 17.01
C ASP A 105 -2.27 -7.38 15.57
N THR A 106 -2.78 -6.17 15.36
CA THR A 106 -2.75 -5.50 14.04
C THR A 106 -1.31 -5.28 13.59
N HIS A 107 -0.43 -4.79 14.46
CA HIS A 107 1.01 -4.78 14.26
C HIS A 107 1.61 -5.90 15.11
N ASP A 108 1.56 -7.12 14.58
CA ASP A 108 2.01 -8.30 15.32
C ASP A 108 3.54 -8.45 15.23
N TYR A 109 4.10 -9.18 16.18
CA TYR A 109 5.52 -9.42 16.24
C TYR A 109 6.00 -10.20 15.00
N CYS A 110 7.08 -9.76 14.42
CA CYS A 110 7.86 -10.55 13.46
C CYS A 110 9.35 -10.23 13.59
N ASP A 111 10.18 -11.20 13.24
CA ASP A 111 11.60 -11.01 13.11
C ASP A 111 11.90 -10.47 11.70
N LEU A 112 12.30 -9.20 11.60
CA LEU A 112 12.56 -8.53 10.33
C LEU A 112 13.83 -9.04 9.61
N ASP A 113 14.66 -9.79 10.28
CA ASP A 113 15.86 -10.42 9.70
C ASP A 113 15.54 -11.78 9.08
N MET A 114 14.36 -12.34 9.37
CA MET A 114 13.92 -13.60 8.75
C MET A 114 13.26 -13.35 7.40
N PRO A 115 13.43 -14.27 6.43
CA PRO A 115 12.75 -14.17 5.15
C PRO A 115 11.24 -14.42 5.31
N PHE A 116 10.46 -13.94 4.35
CA PHE A 116 9.06 -14.32 4.26
C PHE A 116 8.87 -15.81 4.14
N GLU A 117 7.86 -16.34 4.79
CA GLU A 117 7.48 -17.75 4.71
C GLU A 117 6.05 -17.90 4.19
N LYS A 118 5.75 -19.09 3.68
CA LYS A 118 4.37 -19.44 3.30
C LYS A 118 3.43 -19.32 4.50
N ASN A 119 2.19 -18.95 4.25
CA ASN A 119 1.13 -18.72 5.22
C ASN A 119 1.33 -17.51 6.14
N MET A 120 2.39 -16.72 5.98
CA MET A 120 2.44 -15.41 6.62
C MET A 120 1.32 -14.53 6.08
N VAL A 121 0.66 -13.81 6.99
CA VAL A 121 -0.35 -12.80 6.67
C VAL A 121 0.28 -11.43 6.86
N LEU A 122 0.24 -10.62 5.81
CA LEU A 122 0.88 -9.31 5.77
C LEU A 122 -0.09 -8.28 5.22
N THR A 123 0.06 -7.03 5.67
CA THR A 123 -0.58 -5.90 4.99
C THR A 123 0.22 -5.49 3.76
N VAL A 124 -0.42 -4.87 2.77
CA VAL A 124 0.23 -4.13 1.68
C VAL A 124 -0.45 -2.78 1.58
N GLU A 125 0.20 -1.74 2.11
CA GLU A 125 -0.42 -0.45 2.42
C GLU A 125 0.35 0.79 1.87
N PRO A 126 0.79 0.83 0.61
CA PRO A 126 1.46 2.02 0.11
C PRO A 126 0.54 3.24 0.12
N GLY A 127 1.15 4.41 0.31
CA GLY A 127 0.44 5.69 0.27
C GLY A 127 1.28 6.79 -0.36
N ILE A 128 0.61 7.77 -0.96
CA ILE A 128 1.22 9.01 -1.45
C ILE A 128 0.54 10.17 -0.74
N TYR A 129 1.34 10.97 -0.03
CA TYR A 129 0.88 12.10 0.77
C TYR A 129 1.51 13.38 0.23
N ILE A 130 0.67 14.33 -0.22
CA ILE A 130 1.10 15.57 -0.86
C ILE A 130 0.74 16.71 0.07
N LYS A 131 1.69 17.10 0.92
CA LYS A 131 1.48 18.13 1.93
C LYS A 131 1.07 19.47 1.31
N ASP A 132 1.67 19.83 0.18
CA ASP A 132 1.40 21.11 -0.48
C ASP A 132 0.01 21.16 -1.15
N GLU A 133 -0.62 20.01 -1.37
CA GLU A 133 -1.99 19.89 -1.91
C GLU A 133 -3.00 19.49 -0.82
N ASP A 134 -2.55 19.33 0.43
CA ASP A 134 -3.34 19.00 1.63
C ASP A 134 -4.19 17.72 1.47
N PHE A 135 -3.69 16.73 0.75
CA PHE A 135 -4.33 15.43 0.68
C PHE A 135 -3.34 14.26 0.53
N GLY A 136 -3.83 13.07 0.85
CA GLY A 136 -3.09 11.83 0.69
C GLY A 136 -4.03 10.67 0.35
N ILE A 137 -3.48 9.68 -0.30
CA ILE A 137 -4.17 8.44 -0.67
C ILE A 137 -3.36 7.27 -0.15
N ARG A 138 -4.00 6.39 0.61
CA ARG A 138 -3.50 5.07 1.01
C ARG A 138 -4.50 4.01 0.59
N LEU A 139 -3.99 2.91 0.06
CA LEU A 139 -4.76 1.70 -0.26
C LEU A 139 -4.07 0.52 0.40
N GLU A 140 -4.85 -0.31 1.06
CA GLU A 140 -4.33 -1.41 1.88
C GLU A 140 -5.20 -2.64 1.76
N ASP A 141 -4.55 -3.77 1.59
CA ASP A 141 -5.16 -5.10 1.64
C ASP A 141 -4.32 -6.03 2.52
N ASP A 142 -4.98 -6.98 3.17
CA ASP A 142 -4.35 -8.13 3.80
C ASP A 142 -4.13 -9.24 2.77
N VAL A 143 -2.92 -9.80 2.77
CA VAL A 143 -2.54 -10.85 1.85
C VAL A 143 -1.89 -12.03 2.56
N VAL A 144 -2.09 -13.24 2.02
CA VAL A 144 -1.43 -14.46 2.51
C VAL A 144 -0.37 -14.88 1.49
N ILE A 145 0.85 -15.11 1.98
CA ILE A 145 1.94 -15.63 1.14
C ILE A 145 1.69 -17.10 0.81
N ASN A 146 1.59 -17.43 -0.47
CA ASN A 146 1.43 -18.79 -0.96
C ASN A 146 2.79 -19.51 -1.06
N SER A 147 2.76 -20.84 -1.09
CA SER A 147 3.97 -21.64 -1.32
C SER A 147 4.58 -21.42 -2.71
N SER A 148 3.74 -21.05 -3.68
CA SER A 148 4.13 -20.70 -5.05
C SER A 148 3.07 -19.80 -5.68
N GLY A 149 3.45 -19.05 -6.71
CA GLY A 149 2.54 -18.13 -7.38
C GLY A 149 2.31 -16.84 -6.60
N ASP A 150 1.29 -16.08 -6.97
CA ASP A 150 0.94 -14.81 -6.35
C ASP A 150 0.30 -15.01 -4.98
N PRO A 151 0.51 -14.06 -4.04
CA PRO A 151 -0.20 -14.06 -2.75
C PRO A 151 -1.71 -14.05 -2.92
N THR A 152 -2.40 -14.66 -1.97
CA THR A 152 -3.86 -14.59 -1.91
C THR A 152 -4.29 -13.29 -1.26
N ASN A 153 -4.98 -12.44 -2.00
CA ASN A 153 -5.59 -11.23 -1.43
C ASN A 153 -6.89 -11.60 -0.71
N LEU A 154 -6.94 -11.36 0.61
CA LEU A 154 -8.09 -11.63 1.46
C LEU A 154 -9.22 -10.61 1.24
N MET A 155 -8.90 -9.41 0.73
CA MET A 155 -9.81 -8.30 0.48
C MET A 155 -10.30 -8.20 -0.97
N LYS A 156 -10.11 -9.24 -1.79
CA LYS A 156 -10.41 -9.24 -3.23
C LYS A 156 -11.85 -8.90 -3.61
N ASN A 157 -12.79 -9.08 -2.67
CA ASN A 157 -14.22 -8.78 -2.87
C ASN A 157 -14.60 -7.35 -2.42
N ILE A 158 -13.65 -6.58 -1.88
CA ILE A 158 -13.89 -5.20 -1.44
C ILE A 158 -13.53 -4.25 -2.59
N PRO A 159 -14.45 -3.38 -3.02
CA PRO A 159 -14.21 -2.44 -4.10
C PRO A 159 -12.93 -1.64 -3.91
N ILE A 160 -12.15 -1.53 -5.00
CA ILE A 160 -10.91 -0.77 -5.02
C ILE A 160 -10.72 0.04 -6.31
N GLN A 161 -11.48 -0.27 -7.37
CA GLN A 161 -11.42 0.52 -8.59
C GLN A 161 -12.20 1.82 -8.43
N ILE A 162 -11.69 2.90 -9.04
CA ILE A 162 -12.31 4.23 -8.96
C ILE A 162 -13.76 4.18 -9.37
N GLU A 163 -14.05 3.51 -10.49
CA GLU A 163 -15.38 3.42 -11.08
C GLU A 163 -16.36 2.67 -10.17
N GLU A 164 -15.90 1.60 -9.50
CA GLU A 164 -16.69 0.84 -8.54
C GLU A 164 -17.06 1.70 -7.32
N ILE A 165 -16.07 2.43 -6.79
CA ILE A 165 -16.26 3.32 -5.63
C ILE A 165 -17.22 4.44 -5.97
N GLU A 166 -17.00 5.14 -7.12
CA GLU A 166 -17.89 6.21 -7.57
C GLU A 166 -19.32 5.67 -7.79
N ALA A 167 -19.47 4.48 -8.38
CA ALA A 167 -20.78 3.86 -8.60
C ALA A 167 -21.52 3.55 -7.28
N ILE A 168 -20.83 2.98 -6.29
CA ILE A 168 -21.43 2.68 -4.98
C ILE A 168 -21.84 3.96 -4.25
N MET A 169 -21.00 4.99 -4.28
CA MET A 169 -21.27 6.25 -3.58
C MET A 169 -22.39 7.08 -4.22
N ASN A 170 -22.70 6.89 -5.51
CA ASN A 170 -23.72 7.66 -6.21
C ASN A 170 -25.04 6.88 -6.45
N ASN A 171 -25.07 5.56 -6.13
CA ASN A 171 -26.26 4.72 -6.28
C ASN A 171 -26.93 4.38 -4.93
N GLY A 172 -26.57 5.08 -3.84
CA GLY A 172 -27.13 4.91 -2.50
C GLY A 172 -28.20 5.92 -2.17
#